data_d01b624b39428572e6726572f48e2557
#
_entry.id   d01b624b39428572e6726572f48e2557
#
_cell.length_a   1.000
_cell.length_b   1.000
_cell.length_c   1.000
_cell.angle_alpha   90.00
_cell.angle_beta   90.00
_cell.angle_gamma   90.00
#
_symmetry.space_group_name_H-M   'P 1'
#
loop_
_entity.id
_entity.type
_entity.pdbx_description
1 polymer ?
#
loop_
_entity_poly.entity_id
_entity_poly.type
_entity_poly.pdbx_seq_one_letter_code
_entity_poly.pdbx_strand_id
1 'polypeptide(L)'
;MGKNNHVYPNAVIGEDPQDLKFAGEYSTVVIGNDNSFREFVTIHRATGENCETRIGSHNMLQAYTHVAHNCNFGDYIVMSSFSGAAGHVTVEDHAVIGGMSGIHQFVKIGACAMVGGMSKIVQDVCPFVIVDGNPARVVGLNSVGLARNNITPEVRSWLKKAYRTIFRSGLKLYEAIHEMEQDFPPTPEIEHLLRFLRNCERGLCRTKDKNQK
;
A
#
# COMPACT_ATOMS: atom_id res chain seq x y z
N MET A 1 -17.47 3.40 -12.58
CA MET A 1 -17.53 2.20 -11.70
C MET A 1 -17.85 0.99 -12.56
N GLY A 2 -17.11 -0.10 -12.35
CA GLY A 2 -17.29 -1.38 -13.06
C GLY A 2 -18.49 -2.20 -12.55
N LYS A 3 -18.43 -3.52 -12.73
CA LYS A 3 -19.51 -4.46 -12.42
C LYS A 3 -19.38 -5.05 -11.02
N ASN A 4 -20.49 -5.56 -10.48
CA ASN A 4 -20.59 -6.33 -9.24
C ASN A 4 -20.02 -5.63 -7.99
N ASN A 5 -20.01 -4.31 -7.97
CA ASN A 5 -19.59 -3.57 -6.80
C ASN A 5 -20.73 -3.47 -5.77
N HIS A 6 -20.45 -3.79 -4.52
CA HIS A 6 -21.38 -3.67 -3.41
C HIS A 6 -21.10 -2.39 -2.63
N VAL A 7 -22.04 -1.45 -2.65
CA VAL A 7 -21.97 -0.19 -1.91
C VAL A 7 -22.98 -0.24 -0.77
N TYR A 8 -22.50 -0.19 0.45
CA TYR A 8 -23.30 -0.28 1.67
C TYR A 8 -23.87 1.08 2.09
N PRO A 9 -24.85 1.12 2.99
CA PRO A 9 -25.49 2.37 3.41
C PRO A 9 -24.49 3.42 3.90
N ASN A 10 -24.75 4.67 3.52
CA ASN A 10 -23.96 5.86 3.88
C ASN A 10 -22.51 5.87 3.35
N ALA A 11 -22.15 4.98 2.42
CA ALA A 11 -20.89 5.14 1.69
C ALA A 11 -21.00 6.33 0.73
N VAL A 12 -19.97 7.19 0.70
CA VAL A 12 -19.89 8.39 -0.14
C VAL A 12 -18.75 8.22 -1.14
N ILE A 13 -19.07 8.26 -2.43
CA ILE A 13 -18.10 8.03 -3.52
C ILE A 13 -18.23 9.15 -4.55
N GLY A 14 -17.11 9.81 -4.83
CA GLY A 14 -17.01 10.81 -5.90
C GLY A 14 -17.31 12.24 -5.46
N GLU A 15 -17.45 12.51 -4.17
CA GLU A 15 -17.54 13.88 -3.65
C GLU A 15 -16.24 14.67 -3.86
N ASP A 16 -16.35 15.98 -3.73
CA ASP A 16 -15.24 16.90 -3.88
C ASP A 16 -14.06 16.54 -2.97
N PRO A 17 -12.83 16.69 -3.48
CA PRO A 17 -11.64 16.40 -2.68
C PRO A 17 -11.53 17.34 -1.47
N GLN A 18 -11.08 16.82 -0.35
CA GLN A 18 -10.75 17.60 0.84
C GLN A 18 -9.35 18.22 0.70
N ASP A 19 -9.10 18.91 -0.41
CA ASP A 19 -7.84 19.57 -0.72
C ASP A 19 -8.09 21.07 -0.90
N LEU A 20 -7.34 21.88 -0.17
CA LEU A 20 -7.45 23.35 -0.26
C LEU A 20 -7.08 23.93 -1.65
N LYS A 21 -6.43 23.14 -2.48
CA LYS A 21 -6.07 23.52 -3.85
C LYS A 21 -7.18 23.27 -4.86
N PHE A 22 -8.19 22.49 -4.49
CA PHE A 22 -9.30 22.19 -5.38
C PHE A 22 -10.09 23.46 -5.68
N ALA A 23 -10.27 23.76 -6.97
CA ALA A 23 -10.93 24.99 -7.45
C ALA A 23 -12.23 24.70 -8.24
N GLY A 24 -12.75 23.46 -8.17
CA GLY A 24 -13.96 23.07 -8.88
C GLY A 24 -13.70 22.43 -10.26
N GLU A 25 -12.45 22.11 -10.57
CA GLU A 25 -12.05 21.48 -11.82
C GLU A 25 -12.66 20.07 -12.00
N TYR A 26 -12.78 19.64 -13.27
CA TYR A 26 -13.30 18.33 -13.59
C TYR A 26 -12.29 17.22 -13.24
N SER A 27 -12.74 16.30 -12.41
CA SER A 27 -11.98 15.12 -12.03
C SER A 27 -12.91 13.95 -11.71
N THR A 28 -12.38 12.75 -11.58
CA THR A 28 -13.20 11.54 -11.46
C THR A 28 -12.71 10.58 -10.39
N VAL A 29 -13.59 9.63 -10.03
CA VAL A 29 -13.24 8.37 -9.35
C VAL A 29 -13.46 7.22 -10.32
N VAL A 30 -12.42 6.44 -10.59
CA VAL A 30 -12.47 5.27 -11.45
C VAL A 30 -12.38 4.01 -10.57
N ILE A 31 -13.37 3.13 -10.66
CA ILE A 31 -13.48 1.92 -9.83
C ILE A 31 -13.62 0.70 -10.73
N GLY A 32 -12.84 -0.33 -10.45
CA GLY A 32 -12.91 -1.64 -11.12
C GLY A 32 -14.16 -2.45 -10.76
N ASN A 33 -14.01 -3.76 -10.68
CA ASN A 33 -15.11 -4.72 -10.48
C ASN A 33 -15.02 -5.38 -9.10
N ASP A 34 -16.15 -5.97 -8.66
CA ASP A 34 -16.21 -6.91 -7.53
C ASP A 34 -15.69 -6.32 -6.20
N ASN A 35 -15.81 -5.00 -6.00
CA ASN A 35 -15.41 -4.35 -4.77
C ASN A 35 -16.54 -4.32 -3.74
N SER A 36 -16.18 -4.29 -2.47
CA SER A 36 -17.09 -4.10 -1.33
C SER A 36 -16.73 -2.83 -0.57
N PHE A 37 -17.60 -1.82 -0.63
CA PHE A 37 -17.47 -0.55 0.10
C PHE A 37 -18.47 -0.55 1.24
N ARG A 38 -17.98 -0.81 2.46
CA ARG A 38 -18.81 -0.95 3.65
C ARG A 38 -19.37 0.41 4.11
N GLU A 39 -20.08 0.38 5.20
CA GLU A 39 -20.83 1.53 5.73
C GLU A 39 -19.90 2.69 6.03
N PHE A 40 -20.32 3.90 5.63
CA PHE A 40 -19.58 5.15 5.87
C PHE A 40 -18.17 5.21 5.25
N VAL A 41 -17.88 4.39 4.25
CA VAL A 41 -16.67 4.55 3.44
C VAL A 41 -16.74 5.87 2.69
N THR A 42 -15.63 6.61 2.61
CA THR A 42 -15.51 7.81 1.80
C THR A 42 -14.40 7.69 0.77
N ILE A 43 -14.71 7.95 -0.50
CA ILE A 43 -13.74 7.97 -1.62
C ILE A 43 -13.94 9.26 -2.38
N HIS A 44 -12.96 10.15 -2.34
CA HIS A 44 -13.03 11.45 -2.97
C HIS A 44 -12.44 11.44 -4.38
N ARG A 45 -13.02 12.25 -5.30
CA ARG A 45 -12.44 12.46 -6.61
C ARG A 45 -11.10 13.20 -6.53
N ALA A 46 -10.36 13.25 -7.62
CA ALA A 46 -9.03 13.84 -7.62
C ALA A 46 -9.07 15.38 -7.59
N THR A 47 -7.98 15.99 -7.19
CA THR A 47 -7.63 17.40 -7.44
C THR A 47 -6.82 17.46 -8.73
N GLY A 48 -7.06 18.46 -9.56
CA GLY A 48 -6.42 18.69 -10.86
C GLY A 48 -7.29 18.30 -12.04
N GLU A 49 -7.23 19.11 -13.10
CA GLU A 49 -8.03 18.93 -14.30
C GLU A 49 -7.78 17.58 -14.97
N ASN A 50 -8.85 16.84 -15.26
CA ASN A 50 -8.84 15.48 -15.83
C ASN A 50 -8.07 14.44 -14.99
N CYS A 51 -7.78 14.73 -13.73
CA CYS A 51 -7.15 13.77 -12.82
C CYS A 51 -8.18 12.76 -12.28
N GLU A 52 -7.69 11.64 -11.77
CA GLU A 52 -8.53 10.59 -11.23
C GLU A 52 -8.01 10.03 -9.90
N THR A 53 -8.94 9.65 -9.01
CA THR A 53 -8.71 8.71 -7.92
C THR A 53 -9.08 7.33 -8.43
N ARG A 54 -8.20 6.35 -8.31
CA ARG A 54 -8.38 5.02 -8.88
C ARG A 54 -8.45 3.95 -7.82
N ILE A 55 -9.44 3.06 -7.95
CA ILE A 55 -9.60 1.84 -7.15
C ILE A 55 -9.70 0.67 -8.13
N GLY A 56 -8.86 -0.33 -8.00
CA GLY A 56 -8.88 -1.55 -8.80
C GLY A 56 -10.09 -2.45 -8.51
N SER A 57 -9.88 -3.75 -8.56
CA SER A 57 -10.94 -4.76 -8.44
C SER A 57 -10.74 -5.64 -7.20
N HIS A 58 -11.81 -6.32 -6.76
CA HIS A 58 -11.81 -7.28 -5.65
C HIS A 58 -11.36 -6.70 -4.31
N ASN A 59 -11.49 -5.39 -4.11
CA ASN A 59 -11.09 -4.71 -2.87
C ASN A 59 -12.20 -4.76 -1.82
N MET A 60 -11.82 -4.86 -0.55
CA MET A 60 -12.69 -4.74 0.60
C MET A 60 -12.29 -3.52 1.44
N LEU A 61 -13.08 -2.46 1.37
CA LEU A 61 -12.94 -1.29 2.23
C LEU A 61 -13.98 -1.39 3.35
N GLN A 62 -13.51 -1.66 4.57
CA GLN A 62 -14.38 -1.83 5.73
C GLN A 62 -14.93 -0.49 6.23
N ALA A 63 -15.87 -0.57 7.16
CA ALA A 63 -16.61 0.60 7.63
C ALA A 63 -15.70 1.73 8.11
N TYR A 64 -16.09 2.97 7.77
CA TYR A 64 -15.38 4.21 8.11
C TYR A 64 -13.96 4.32 7.52
N THR A 65 -13.63 3.59 6.46
CA THR A 65 -12.36 3.83 5.77
C THR A 65 -12.45 5.06 4.88
N HIS A 66 -11.31 5.73 4.69
CA HIS A 66 -11.19 6.91 3.87
C HIS A 66 -10.11 6.76 2.80
N VAL A 67 -10.47 7.07 1.55
CA VAL A 67 -9.53 7.20 0.43
C VAL A 67 -9.62 8.63 -0.10
N ALA A 68 -8.56 9.40 0.13
CA ALA A 68 -8.48 10.79 -0.32
C ALA A 68 -8.22 10.89 -1.84
N HIS A 69 -8.15 12.13 -2.31
CA HIS A 69 -7.95 12.49 -3.70
C HIS A 69 -6.66 11.95 -4.31
N ASN A 70 -6.66 11.66 -5.60
CA ASN A 70 -5.48 11.23 -6.38
C ASN A 70 -4.84 9.92 -5.89
N CYS A 71 -5.50 9.15 -5.04
CA CYS A 71 -5.02 7.84 -4.63
C CYS A 71 -5.09 6.84 -5.79
N ASN A 72 -4.15 5.88 -5.82
CA ASN A 72 -4.12 4.79 -6.77
C ASN A 72 -4.05 3.45 -6.04
N PHE A 73 -5.14 2.71 -6.04
CA PHE A 73 -5.28 1.42 -5.37
C PHE A 73 -5.37 0.32 -6.42
N GLY A 74 -4.56 -0.72 -6.25
CA GLY A 74 -4.59 -1.93 -7.06
C GLY A 74 -5.75 -2.86 -6.71
N ASP A 75 -5.52 -4.14 -6.89
CA ASP A 75 -6.51 -5.20 -6.73
C ASP A 75 -6.32 -5.97 -5.41
N TYR A 76 -7.41 -6.62 -4.93
CA TYR A 76 -7.40 -7.50 -3.74
C TYR A 76 -6.92 -6.83 -2.45
N ILE A 77 -7.08 -5.52 -2.31
CA ILE A 77 -6.69 -4.77 -1.12
C ILE A 77 -7.77 -4.92 -0.03
N VAL A 78 -7.33 -5.07 1.20
CA VAL A 78 -8.20 -4.99 2.38
C VAL A 78 -7.81 -3.78 3.22
N MET A 79 -8.74 -2.83 3.37
CA MET A 79 -8.64 -1.75 4.36
C MET A 79 -9.57 -2.05 5.53
N SER A 80 -8.99 -2.24 6.71
CA SER A 80 -9.77 -2.46 7.93
C SER A 80 -10.36 -1.16 8.47
N SER A 81 -11.43 -1.29 9.25
CA SER A 81 -12.24 -0.16 9.74
C SER A 81 -11.42 0.97 10.34
N PHE A 82 -11.86 2.20 10.09
CA PHE A 82 -11.26 3.46 10.55
C PHE A 82 -9.83 3.72 10.03
N SER A 83 -9.36 3.00 9.03
CA SER A 83 -8.10 3.33 8.38
C SER A 83 -8.30 4.40 7.30
N GLY A 84 -7.26 5.21 7.05
CA GLY A 84 -7.34 6.29 6.07
C GLY A 84 -6.06 6.46 5.27
N ALA A 85 -6.22 6.71 3.97
CA ALA A 85 -5.16 7.09 3.05
C ALA A 85 -5.32 8.57 2.68
N ALA A 86 -4.31 9.37 2.95
CA ALA A 86 -4.25 10.77 2.53
C ALA A 86 -4.03 10.89 1.01
N GLY A 87 -4.01 12.10 0.46
CA GLY A 87 -3.88 12.32 -0.97
C GLY A 87 -2.63 11.70 -1.60
N HIS A 88 -2.78 11.26 -2.85
CA HIS A 88 -1.69 10.68 -3.68
C HIS A 88 -1.05 9.38 -3.11
N VAL A 89 -1.72 8.68 -2.23
CA VAL A 89 -1.25 7.38 -1.75
C VAL A 89 -1.43 6.33 -2.84
N THR A 90 -0.38 5.52 -3.05
CA THR A 90 -0.46 4.32 -3.88
C THR A 90 -0.46 3.08 -3.00
N VAL A 91 -1.42 2.18 -3.24
CA VAL A 91 -1.47 0.87 -2.57
C VAL A 91 -1.48 -0.19 -3.65
N GLU A 92 -0.47 -1.05 -3.64
CA GLU A 92 -0.35 -2.14 -4.61
C GLU A 92 -1.18 -3.36 -4.21
N ASP A 93 -1.28 -4.33 -5.13
CA ASP A 93 -2.14 -5.50 -5.03
C ASP A 93 -1.90 -6.32 -3.76
N HIS A 94 -2.97 -6.90 -3.24
CA HIS A 94 -2.94 -7.80 -2.08
C HIS A 94 -2.43 -7.17 -0.78
N ALA A 95 -2.31 -5.85 -0.71
CA ALA A 95 -1.95 -5.17 0.53
C ALA A 95 -3.08 -5.22 1.56
N VAL A 96 -2.72 -5.34 2.83
CA VAL A 96 -3.67 -5.34 3.95
C VAL A 96 -3.34 -4.17 4.88
N ILE A 97 -4.30 -3.28 5.08
CA ILE A 97 -4.17 -2.11 5.96
C ILE A 97 -4.98 -2.37 7.24
N GLY A 98 -4.30 -2.44 8.36
CA GLY A 98 -4.90 -2.64 9.68
C GLY A 98 -5.77 -1.47 10.11
N GLY A 99 -6.75 -1.75 10.97
CA GLY A 99 -7.71 -0.74 11.44
C GLY A 99 -7.06 0.41 12.20
N MET A 100 -7.68 1.58 12.15
CA MET A 100 -7.21 2.83 12.78
C MET A 100 -5.82 3.28 12.32
N SER A 101 -5.35 2.81 11.17
CA SER A 101 -4.06 3.21 10.60
C SER A 101 -4.20 4.44 9.72
N GLY A 102 -3.22 5.34 9.79
CA GLY A 102 -3.14 6.53 8.94
C GLY A 102 -1.95 6.48 8.00
N ILE A 103 -2.19 6.68 6.72
CA ILE A 103 -1.16 6.69 5.67
C ILE A 103 -0.97 8.13 5.20
N HIS A 104 0.26 8.63 5.34
CA HIS A 104 0.62 9.99 4.94
C HIS A 104 0.60 10.13 3.42
N GLN A 105 0.32 11.35 2.94
CA GLN A 105 0.30 11.68 1.51
C GLN A 105 1.58 11.26 0.77
N PHE A 106 1.41 10.82 -0.48
CA PHE A 106 2.48 10.37 -1.38
C PHE A 106 3.20 9.08 -0.98
N VAL A 107 2.76 8.41 0.07
CA VAL A 107 3.33 7.11 0.47
C VAL A 107 2.91 6.02 -0.50
N LYS A 108 3.84 5.10 -0.80
CA LYS A 108 3.60 3.87 -1.55
C LYS A 108 3.60 2.67 -0.60
N ILE A 109 2.52 1.88 -0.64
CA ILE A 109 2.42 0.59 0.06
C ILE A 109 2.59 -0.52 -0.96
N GLY A 110 3.66 -1.29 -0.85
CA GLY A 110 4.00 -2.33 -1.81
C GLY A 110 3.09 -3.55 -1.75
N ALA A 111 3.14 -4.35 -2.82
CA ALA A 111 2.31 -5.55 -2.99
C ALA A 111 2.49 -6.55 -1.83
N CYS A 112 1.40 -7.20 -1.43
CA CYS A 112 1.38 -8.15 -0.31
C CYS A 112 1.96 -7.59 1.01
N ALA A 113 2.10 -6.27 1.16
CA ALA A 113 2.49 -5.68 2.42
C ALA A 113 1.34 -5.76 3.44
N MET A 114 1.68 -5.84 4.72
CA MET A 114 0.72 -5.78 5.80
C MET A 114 1.07 -4.62 6.75
N VAL A 115 0.12 -3.74 6.95
CA VAL A 115 0.19 -2.65 7.93
C VAL A 115 -0.56 -3.10 9.19
N GLY A 116 0.12 -3.14 10.32
CA GLY A 116 -0.49 -3.41 11.62
C GLY A 116 -1.50 -2.34 12.01
N GLY A 117 -2.48 -2.70 12.86
CA GLY A 117 -3.49 -1.74 13.33
C GLY A 117 -2.88 -0.58 14.13
N MET A 118 -3.52 0.59 14.12
CA MET A 118 -3.09 1.80 14.83
C MET A 118 -1.72 2.32 14.38
N SER A 119 -1.28 1.99 13.17
CA SER A 119 0.02 2.39 12.63
C SER A 119 -0.03 3.76 11.96
N LYS A 120 1.05 4.54 12.14
CA LYS A 120 1.30 5.80 11.40
C LYS A 120 2.35 5.58 10.33
N ILE A 121 1.92 5.59 9.06
CA ILE A 121 2.79 5.34 7.90
C ILE A 121 3.21 6.66 7.28
N VAL A 122 4.51 6.98 7.34
CA VAL A 122 5.08 8.24 6.84
C VAL A 122 6.15 8.03 5.76
N GLN A 123 6.54 6.79 5.51
CA GLN A 123 7.54 6.37 4.53
C GLN A 123 6.99 5.21 3.69
N ASP A 124 7.58 4.99 2.52
CA ASP A 124 7.19 3.90 1.62
C ASP A 124 7.39 2.54 2.27
N VAL A 125 6.38 1.70 2.17
CA VAL A 125 6.38 0.35 2.72
C VAL A 125 6.76 -0.65 1.63
N CYS A 126 7.91 -1.29 1.81
CA CYS A 126 8.42 -2.30 0.89
C CYS A 126 7.38 -3.39 0.60
N PRO A 127 7.29 -3.92 -0.63
CA PRO A 127 6.51 -5.11 -0.90
C PRO A 127 6.86 -6.28 0.03
N PHE A 128 5.87 -7.12 0.33
CA PHE A 128 6.04 -8.39 1.03
C PHE A 128 6.40 -8.31 2.52
N VAL A 129 6.44 -7.12 3.12
CA VAL A 129 6.80 -6.96 4.54
C VAL A 129 5.58 -6.68 5.42
N ILE A 130 5.79 -6.87 6.72
CA ILE A 130 4.89 -6.38 7.77
C ILE A 130 5.50 -5.12 8.37
N VAL A 131 4.71 -4.07 8.50
CA VAL A 131 5.05 -2.86 9.27
C VAL A 131 4.08 -2.66 10.40
N ASP A 132 4.53 -2.11 11.51
CA ASP A 132 3.70 -1.85 12.69
C ASP A 132 4.23 -0.67 13.51
N GLY A 133 3.34 0.01 14.21
CA GLY A 133 3.66 1.03 15.21
C GLY A 133 3.47 2.48 14.76
N ASN A 134 3.79 3.41 15.68
CA ASN A 134 3.65 4.86 15.48
C ASN A 134 4.95 5.60 15.91
N PRO A 135 5.80 6.05 14.95
CA PRO A 135 5.74 5.76 13.53
C PRO A 135 6.03 4.30 13.22
N ALA A 136 5.45 3.80 12.12
CA ALA A 136 5.60 2.40 11.73
C ALA A 136 7.06 2.03 11.41
N ARG A 137 7.38 0.78 11.70
CA ARG A 137 8.68 0.15 11.42
C ARG A 137 8.47 -1.23 10.82
N VAL A 138 9.39 -1.67 9.98
CA VAL A 138 9.39 -3.03 9.45
C VAL A 138 9.66 -4.02 10.58
N VAL A 139 8.72 -4.95 10.80
CA VAL A 139 8.82 -5.98 11.84
C VAL A 139 9.17 -7.36 11.28
N GLY A 140 8.88 -7.62 10.02
CA GLY A 140 9.20 -8.91 9.39
C GLY A 140 8.75 -9.04 7.94
N LEU A 141 9.05 -10.19 7.36
CA LEU A 141 8.50 -10.64 6.09
C LEU A 141 7.05 -11.12 6.30
N ASN A 142 6.13 -10.77 5.42
CA ASN A 142 4.73 -11.23 5.48
C ASN A 142 4.58 -12.69 4.98
N SER A 143 5.22 -13.63 5.67
CA SER A 143 5.25 -15.04 5.26
C SER A 143 3.86 -15.65 5.14
N VAL A 144 2.92 -15.24 5.99
CA VAL A 144 1.53 -15.72 5.95
C VAL A 144 0.80 -15.18 4.72
N GLY A 145 0.91 -13.87 4.46
CA GLY A 145 0.34 -13.24 3.28
C GLY A 145 0.87 -13.85 1.98
N LEU A 146 2.18 -14.04 1.89
CA LEU A 146 2.82 -14.69 0.74
C LEU A 146 2.27 -16.09 0.48
N ALA A 147 2.11 -16.92 1.54
CA ALA A 147 1.54 -18.25 1.39
C ALA A 147 0.08 -18.23 0.94
N ARG A 148 -0.73 -17.30 1.46
CA ARG A 148 -2.15 -17.14 1.08
C ARG A 148 -2.32 -16.67 -0.36
N ASN A 149 -1.36 -15.92 -0.89
CA ASN A 149 -1.32 -15.46 -2.28
C ASN A 149 -0.58 -16.44 -3.21
N ASN A 150 -0.45 -17.70 -2.80
CA ASN A 150 0.11 -18.81 -3.61
C ASN A 150 1.56 -18.57 -4.08
N ILE A 151 2.33 -17.71 -3.43
CA ILE A 151 3.77 -17.55 -3.72
C ILE A 151 4.48 -18.85 -3.32
N THR A 152 5.20 -19.44 -4.28
CA THR A 152 5.83 -20.76 -4.10
C THR A 152 6.85 -20.76 -2.96
N PRO A 153 7.11 -21.92 -2.31
CA PRO A 153 8.12 -22.01 -1.26
C PRO A 153 9.51 -21.55 -1.70
N GLU A 154 9.87 -21.80 -2.95
CA GLU A 154 11.15 -21.38 -3.54
C GLU A 154 11.23 -19.85 -3.60
N VAL A 155 10.25 -19.18 -4.19
CA VAL A 155 10.22 -17.73 -4.28
C VAL A 155 10.16 -17.10 -2.88
N ARG A 156 9.39 -17.68 -1.94
CA ARG A 156 9.40 -17.22 -0.54
C ARG A 156 10.76 -17.32 0.13
N SER A 157 11.57 -18.33 -0.22
CA SER A 157 12.95 -18.42 0.25
C SER A 157 13.82 -17.27 -0.27
N TRP A 158 13.68 -16.91 -1.55
CA TRP A 158 14.37 -15.77 -2.13
C TRP A 158 13.90 -14.44 -1.53
N LEU A 159 12.60 -14.24 -1.34
CA LEU A 159 12.07 -13.05 -0.66
C LEU A 159 12.57 -12.94 0.79
N LYS A 160 12.77 -14.07 1.49
CA LYS A 160 13.39 -14.08 2.81
C LYS A 160 14.87 -13.67 2.77
N LYS A 161 15.61 -14.07 1.74
CA LYS A 161 16.99 -13.61 1.52
C LYS A 161 16.98 -12.11 1.22
N ALA A 162 16.12 -11.64 0.30
CA ALA A 162 15.95 -10.23 -0.02
C ALA A 162 15.64 -9.36 1.21
N TYR A 163 14.69 -9.80 2.05
CA TYR A 163 14.38 -9.13 3.31
C TYR A 163 15.63 -8.96 4.20
N ARG A 164 16.48 -9.98 4.28
CA ARG A 164 17.72 -9.91 5.07
C ARG A 164 18.72 -8.95 4.45
N THR A 165 18.91 -9.00 3.14
CA THR A 165 19.79 -8.08 2.41
C THR A 165 19.35 -6.63 2.59
N ILE A 166 18.06 -6.31 2.48
CA ILE A 166 17.56 -4.93 2.59
C ILE A 166 17.56 -4.41 4.03
N PHE A 167 17.19 -5.25 5.01
CA PHE A 167 16.86 -4.80 6.36
C PHE A 167 17.79 -5.29 7.47
N ARG A 168 18.69 -6.24 7.20
CA ARG A 168 19.50 -6.91 8.23
C ARG A 168 20.99 -7.01 7.91
N SER A 169 21.41 -6.70 6.69
CA SER A 169 22.82 -6.76 6.27
C SER A 169 23.65 -5.57 6.77
N GLY A 170 23.01 -4.42 7.01
CA GLY A 170 23.71 -3.15 7.27
C GLY A 170 24.08 -2.39 6.01
N LEU A 171 23.81 -2.92 4.83
CA LEU A 171 24.05 -2.27 3.55
C LEU A 171 23.19 -1.02 3.37
N LYS A 172 23.69 -0.05 2.64
CA LYS A 172 22.89 1.05 2.11
C LYS A 172 21.93 0.50 1.06
N LEU A 173 20.82 1.20 0.82
CA LEU A 173 19.79 0.70 -0.09
C LEU A 173 20.33 0.41 -1.50
N TYR A 174 21.16 1.28 -2.05
CA TYR A 174 21.73 1.10 -3.39
C TYR A 174 22.66 -0.13 -3.47
N GLU A 175 23.42 -0.42 -2.39
CA GLU A 175 24.29 -1.61 -2.29
C GLU A 175 23.44 -2.89 -2.22
N ALA A 176 22.35 -2.88 -1.44
CA ALA A 176 21.42 -4.00 -1.35
C ALA A 176 20.74 -4.28 -2.70
N ILE A 177 20.34 -3.22 -3.43
CA ILE A 177 19.78 -3.36 -4.77
C ILE A 177 20.81 -4.00 -5.70
N HIS A 178 22.05 -3.50 -5.72
CA HIS A 178 23.11 -4.03 -6.57
C HIS A 178 23.41 -5.50 -6.28
N GLU A 179 23.55 -5.90 -5.00
CA GLU A 179 23.72 -7.30 -4.61
C GLU A 179 22.57 -8.17 -5.11
N MET A 180 21.33 -7.70 -4.96
CA MET A 180 20.16 -8.46 -5.41
C MET A 180 20.11 -8.62 -6.93
N GLU A 181 20.55 -7.62 -7.69
CA GLU A 181 20.63 -7.67 -9.15
C GLU A 181 21.62 -8.72 -9.67
N GLN A 182 22.70 -8.96 -8.92
CA GLN A 182 23.74 -9.92 -9.28
C GLN A 182 23.41 -11.37 -8.83
N ASP A 183 22.85 -11.51 -7.64
CA ASP A 183 22.81 -12.79 -6.94
C ASP A 183 21.44 -13.45 -6.89
N PHE A 184 20.36 -12.77 -7.33
CA PHE A 184 19.01 -13.28 -7.19
C PHE A 184 18.41 -13.69 -8.54
N PRO A 185 17.59 -14.76 -8.57
CA PRO A 185 16.91 -15.15 -9.79
C PRO A 185 15.91 -14.08 -10.23
N PRO A 186 15.74 -13.82 -11.52
CA PRO A 186 14.81 -12.82 -12.05
C PRO A 186 13.37 -13.35 -12.04
N THR A 187 12.83 -13.63 -10.85
CA THR A 187 11.41 -13.94 -10.70
C THR A 187 10.56 -12.67 -10.74
N PRO A 188 9.29 -12.76 -11.15
CA PRO A 188 8.41 -11.59 -11.21
C PRO A 188 8.37 -10.81 -9.88
N GLU A 189 8.42 -11.51 -8.75
CA GLU A 189 8.38 -10.89 -7.41
C GLU A 189 9.70 -10.16 -7.08
N ILE A 190 10.85 -10.72 -7.47
CA ILE A 190 12.16 -10.07 -7.26
C ILE A 190 12.29 -8.86 -8.17
N GLU A 191 11.90 -8.96 -9.42
CA GLU A 191 11.89 -7.82 -10.34
C GLU A 191 10.95 -6.70 -9.87
N HIS A 192 9.76 -7.08 -9.38
CA HIS A 192 8.82 -6.13 -8.78
C HIS A 192 9.42 -5.42 -7.57
N LEU A 193 10.02 -6.18 -6.66
CA LEU A 193 10.70 -5.65 -5.48
C LEU A 193 11.80 -4.66 -5.86
N LEU A 194 12.68 -5.03 -6.79
CA LEU A 194 13.76 -4.14 -7.27
C LEU A 194 13.21 -2.86 -7.90
N ARG A 195 12.16 -2.97 -8.73
CA ARG A 195 11.49 -1.80 -9.32
C ARG A 195 10.91 -0.88 -8.24
N PHE A 196 10.25 -1.42 -7.23
CA PHE A 196 9.72 -0.64 -6.12
C PHE A 196 10.83 0.10 -5.37
N LEU A 197 11.91 -0.59 -5.01
CA LEU A 197 13.03 -0.02 -4.25
C LEU A 197 13.73 1.13 -4.97
N ARG A 198 13.84 1.05 -6.31
CA ARG A 198 14.41 2.14 -7.13
C ARG A 198 13.51 3.39 -7.19
N ASN A 199 12.20 3.21 -6.99
CA ASN A 199 11.19 4.26 -7.11
C ASN A 199 10.64 4.75 -5.76
N CYS A 200 11.36 4.52 -4.65
CA CYS A 200 10.98 5.03 -3.33
C CYS A 200 11.21 6.55 -3.24
N GLU A 201 10.13 7.33 -3.16
CA GLU A 201 10.20 8.80 -3.13
C GLU A 201 10.12 9.36 -1.70
N ARG A 202 9.32 8.72 -0.83
CA ARG A 202 9.15 9.13 0.58
C ARG A 202 10.21 8.54 1.52
N GLY A 203 11.23 7.85 0.96
CA GLY A 203 12.17 7.05 1.71
C GLY A 203 11.57 5.75 2.22
N LEU A 204 12.37 4.70 2.29
CA LEU A 204 11.92 3.37 2.67
C LEU A 204 11.73 3.26 4.19
N CYS A 205 10.57 2.77 4.64
CA CYS A 205 10.34 2.38 6.02
C CYS A 205 11.38 1.32 6.44
N ARG A 206 12.04 1.53 7.59
CA ARG A 206 13.14 0.69 8.07
C ARG A 206 12.75 -0.07 9.34
N THR A 207 13.57 -1.03 9.72
CA THR A 207 13.49 -1.70 11.03
C THR A 207 13.86 -0.73 12.16
N LYS A 208 13.47 -1.03 13.41
CA LYS A 208 14.02 -0.30 14.57
C LYS A 208 15.54 -0.46 14.60
N ASP A 209 16.25 0.63 14.82
CA ASP A 209 17.68 0.57 15.13
C ASP A 209 17.89 -0.22 16.43
N LYS A 210 18.86 -1.14 16.42
CA LYS A 210 19.18 -1.96 17.61
C LYS A 210 19.57 -1.12 18.85
N ASN A 211 19.90 0.15 18.67
CA ASN A 211 20.37 1.08 19.71
C ASN A 211 19.26 2.01 20.26
N GLN A 212 18.03 1.95 19.77
CA GLN A 212 16.87 2.63 20.35
C GLN A 212 16.08 1.64 21.21
N LYS A 213 16.49 1.53 22.48
CA LYS A 213 15.69 0.90 23.54
C LYS A 213 14.66 1.89 24.08
#